data_9b6db5af04ebc3fecccf04dc070ddc13
#
_entry.id   9b6db5af04ebc3fecccf04dc070ddc13
#
_cell.length_a   1.000
_cell.length_b   1.000
_cell.length_c   1.000
_cell.angle_alpha   90.00
_cell.angle_beta   90.00
_cell.angle_gamma   90.00
#
_symmetry.space_group_name_H-M   'P 1'
#
loop_
_entity.id
_entity.type
_entity.pdbx_description
1 polymer ?
#
loop_
_entity_poly.entity_id
_entity_poly.type
_entity_poly.pdbx_seq_one_letter_code
_entity_poly.pdbx_strand_id
1 'polypeptide(L)'
;IVLKDLLGYDSTFAGAMIGLILAILVGIIIIGGIKRIASVTEKVVPFMALLYIIACLYIIGSNFSFIDDAFKLIITEAFNPTAIGVGSIMSVLMIGFQRAAFSNEAGAGSASIAHSAVKTKYAASEGLVALLEPFIDTVVICTMTALVIIIFNFSGAFMYGGEGGVMIDGVLYEGAGITAKAFDQYIPGSEYFLTTAVVLFAVSTMISWSYYGIQSWKYLFGKGKVADMVYKLMFLAFIVIGSAASMNSIWAFSDAMIFAMVFPNMIGLYFLFPVVKEQLNKYLKVIKEAKV
;
A
#
# COMPACT_ATOMS: atom_id res chain seq x y z
N ILE A 1 0.54 -10.52 10.99
CA ILE A 1 1.80 -10.42 11.71
C ILE A 1 1.63 -9.48 12.89
N VAL A 2 1.45 -8.15 12.71
CA VAL A 2 1.35 -7.18 13.82
C VAL A 2 0.33 -7.58 14.90
N LEU A 3 -0.85 -8.11 14.53
CA LEU A 3 -1.83 -8.60 15.51
C LEU A 3 -1.40 -9.90 16.19
N LYS A 4 -0.67 -10.77 15.51
CA LYS A 4 -0.11 -11.98 16.12
C LYS A 4 0.95 -11.63 17.16
N ASP A 5 1.84 -10.70 16.82
CA ASP A 5 2.91 -10.21 17.71
C ASP A 5 2.29 -9.56 18.95
N LEU A 6 1.28 -8.70 18.77
CA LEU A 6 0.58 -8.02 19.86
C LEU A 6 -0.17 -8.99 20.78
N LEU A 7 -0.78 -10.04 20.22
CA LEU A 7 -1.59 -11.02 20.98
C LEU A 7 -0.77 -12.20 21.50
N GLY A 8 0.52 -12.30 21.14
CA GLY A 8 1.40 -13.38 21.57
C GLY A 8 1.03 -14.77 21.03
N TYR A 9 0.24 -14.83 19.96
CA TYR A 9 -0.19 -16.08 19.31
C TYR A 9 0.52 -16.28 17.98
N ASP A 10 1.45 -17.21 17.93
CA ASP A 10 2.14 -17.60 16.68
C ASP A 10 1.68 -18.99 16.21
N SER A 11 0.46 -19.06 15.71
CA SER A 11 -0.06 -20.27 15.10
C SER A 11 -0.85 -19.97 13.83
N THR A 12 -0.85 -20.89 12.87
CA THR A 12 -1.67 -20.83 11.65
C THR A 12 -3.16 -20.67 12.00
N PHE A 13 -3.59 -21.29 13.09
CA PHE A 13 -4.96 -21.17 13.61
C PHE A 13 -5.29 -19.74 14.04
N ALA A 14 -4.39 -19.07 14.77
CA ALA A 14 -4.58 -17.67 15.15
C ALA A 14 -4.66 -16.74 13.91
N GLY A 15 -3.82 -16.99 12.90
CA GLY A 15 -3.90 -16.29 11.61
C GLY A 15 -5.26 -16.48 10.93
N ALA A 16 -5.75 -17.70 10.85
CA ALA A 16 -7.06 -17.99 10.26
C ALA A 16 -8.21 -17.32 11.02
N MET A 17 -8.17 -17.29 12.36
CA MET A 17 -9.19 -16.62 13.19
C MET A 17 -9.18 -15.11 12.97
N ILE A 18 -8.03 -14.48 12.94
CA ILE A 18 -7.89 -13.04 12.60
C ILE A 18 -8.44 -12.79 11.20
N GLY A 19 -8.08 -13.65 10.22
CA GLY A 19 -8.59 -13.57 8.87
C GLY A 19 -10.10 -13.71 8.77
N LEU A 20 -10.70 -14.57 9.56
CA LEU A 20 -12.16 -14.72 9.62
C LEU A 20 -12.82 -13.44 10.15
N ILE A 21 -12.30 -12.83 11.20
CA ILE A 21 -12.79 -11.56 11.73
C ILE A 21 -12.69 -10.46 10.65
N LEU A 22 -11.53 -10.35 10.00
CA LEU A 22 -11.32 -9.40 8.91
C LEU A 22 -12.25 -9.65 7.73
N ALA A 23 -12.45 -10.91 7.34
CA ALA A 23 -13.37 -11.28 6.27
C ALA A 23 -14.82 -10.90 6.61
N ILE A 24 -15.26 -11.07 7.85
CA ILE A 24 -16.59 -10.62 8.29
C ILE A 24 -16.72 -9.10 8.18
N LEU A 25 -15.72 -8.34 8.70
CA LEU A 25 -15.72 -6.88 8.65
C LEU A 25 -15.75 -6.36 7.20
N VAL A 26 -14.87 -6.87 6.36
CA VAL A 26 -14.82 -6.54 4.94
C VAL A 26 -16.11 -6.95 4.24
N GLY A 27 -16.63 -8.15 4.52
CA GLY A 27 -17.87 -8.69 3.94
C GLY A 27 -19.08 -7.79 4.18
N ILE A 28 -19.25 -7.29 5.40
CA ILE A 28 -20.32 -6.35 5.75
C ILE A 28 -20.26 -5.08 4.87
N ILE A 29 -19.07 -4.65 4.50
CA ILE A 29 -18.89 -3.43 3.71
C ILE A 29 -19.07 -3.72 2.22
N ILE A 30 -18.42 -4.75 1.66
CA ILE A 30 -18.42 -5.02 0.22
C ILE A 30 -19.78 -5.51 -0.30
N ILE A 31 -20.58 -6.17 0.55
CA ILE A 31 -21.95 -6.56 0.20
C ILE A 31 -22.81 -5.32 -0.10
N GLY A 32 -22.57 -4.20 0.59
CA GLY A 32 -23.25 -2.94 0.35
C GLY A 32 -22.87 -2.21 -0.95
N GLY A 33 -21.89 -2.72 -1.70
CA GLY A 33 -21.46 -2.20 -2.99
C GLY A 33 -20.68 -0.88 -2.92
N ILE A 34 -20.39 -0.28 -4.09
CA ILE A 34 -19.47 0.87 -4.23
C ILE A 34 -19.85 2.08 -3.37
N LYS A 35 -21.13 2.37 -3.17
CA LYS A 35 -21.56 3.51 -2.34
C LYS A 35 -21.15 3.35 -0.88
N ARG A 36 -21.25 2.13 -0.36
CA ARG A 36 -20.85 1.83 1.02
C ARG A 36 -19.35 1.80 1.16
N ILE A 37 -18.66 1.23 0.18
CA ILE A 37 -17.20 1.24 0.08
C ILE A 37 -16.70 2.69 0.16
N ALA A 38 -17.15 3.57 -0.74
CA ALA A 38 -16.74 4.96 -0.78
C ALA A 38 -17.03 5.69 0.54
N SER A 39 -18.24 5.51 1.11
CA SER A 39 -18.63 6.16 2.37
C SER A 39 -17.78 5.75 3.58
N VAL A 40 -17.26 4.53 3.59
CA VAL A 40 -16.35 4.06 4.66
C VAL A 40 -14.95 4.59 4.43
N THR A 41 -14.42 4.43 3.20
CA THR A 41 -13.04 4.81 2.89
C THR A 41 -12.81 6.32 2.99
N GLU A 42 -13.76 7.15 2.55
CA GLU A 42 -13.65 8.62 2.63
C GLU A 42 -13.49 9.16 4.06
N LYS A 43 -13.93 8.42 5.07
CA LYS A 43 -13.81 8.79 6.49
C LYS A 43 -12.59 8.14 7.16
N VAL A 44 -12.41 6.86 6.92
CA VAL A 44 -11.35 6.05 7.57
C VAL A 44 -9.98 6.45 7.07
N VAL A 45 -9.81 6.59 5.74
CA VAL A 45 -8.48 6.83 5.14
C VAL A 45 -7.87 8.16 5.56
N PRO A 46 -8.57 9.32 5.47
CA PRO A 46 -7.99 10.59 5.91
C PRO A 46 -7.66 10.61 7.40
N PHE A 47 -8.51 10.01 8.24
CA PHE A 47 -8.28 9.95 9.67
C PHE A 47 -7.01 9.16 10.02
N MET A 48 -6.87 7.94 9.49
CA MET A 48 -5.70 7.12 9.74
C MET A 48 -4.41 7.73 9.16
N ALA A 49 -4.48 8.30 7.95
CA ALA A 49 -3.34 8.96 7.31
C ALA A 49 -2.88 10.17 8.11
N LEU A 50 -3.81 11.00 8.58
CA LEU A 50 -3.48 12.17 9.41
C LEU A 50 -2.78 11.77 10.71
N LEU A 51 -3.30 10.76 11.41
CA LEU A 51 -2.70 10.26 12.63
C LEU A 51 -1.28 9.71 12.38
N TYR A 52 -1.11 8.94 11.31
CA TYR A 52 0.19 8.40 10.93
C TYR A 52 1.20 9.50 10.61
N ILE A 53 0.79 10.51 9.82
CA ILE A 53 1.63 11.64 9.45
C ILE A 53 2.05 12.43 10.70
N ILE A 54 1.12 12.72 11.63
CA ILE A 54 1.43 13.44 12.86
C ILE A 54 2.46 12.68 13.69
N ALA A 55 2.30 11.37 13.84
CA ALA A 55 3.24 10.55 14.60
C ALA A 55 4.63 10.50 13.92
N CYS A 56 4.70 10.33 12.59
CA CYS A 56 5.94 10.43 11.85
C CYS A 56 6.63 11.79 12.03
N LEU A 57 5.88 12.89 11.87
CA LEU A 57 6.41 14.24 12.03
C LEU A 57 6.92 14.50 13.44
N TYR A 58 6.26 13.96 14.45
CA TYR A 58 6.72 14.04 15.84
C TYR A 58 8.08 13.33 16.01
N ILE A 59 8.21 12.09 15.52
CA ILE A 59 9.45 11.32 15.64
C ILE A 59 10.58 12.01 14.86
N ILE A 60 10.35 12.39 13.60
CA ILE A 60 11.33 13.06 12.75
C ILE A 60 11.73 14.42 13.36
N GLY A 61 10.76 15.20 13.83
CA GLY A 61 11.01 16.50 14.45
C GLY A 61 11.78 16.41 15.77
N SER A 62 11.47 15.41 16.60
CA SER A 62 12.21 15.15 17.85
C SER A 62 13.64 14.68 17.63
N ASN A 63 13.94 14.15 16.44
CA ASN A 63 15.24 13.62 16.05
C ASN A 63 15.82 14.37 14.84
N PHE A 64 15.57 15.68 14.76
CA PHE A 64 15.91 16.51 13.61
C PHE A 64 17.39 16.44 13.22
N SER A 65 18.30 16.30 14.18
CA SER A 65 19.73 16.18 13.96
C SER A 65 20.17 14.96 13.16
N PHE A 66 19.34 13.92 13.08
CA PHE A 66 19.63 12.70 12.33
C PHE A 66 19.09 12.68 10.89
N ILE A 67 18.33 13.69 10.49
CA ILE A 67 17.68 13.74 9.17
C ILE A 67 18.73 13.71 8.04
N ASP A 68 19.75 14.56 8.15
CA ASP A 68 20.81 14.64 7.13
C ASP A 68 21.57 13.33 7.00
N ASP A 69 21.88 12.69 8.12
CA ASP A 69 22.56 11.38 8.14
C ASP A 69 21.68 10.27 7.57
N ALA A 70 20.36 10.31 7.85
CA ALA A 70 19.41 9.36 7.29
C ALA A 70 19.31 9.48 5.76
N PHE A 71 19.20 10.70 5.22
CA PHE A 71 19.20 10.90 3.78
C PHE A 71 20.54 10.50 3.14
N LYS A 72 21.65 10.86 3.78
CA LYS A 72 22.98 10.45 3.33
C LYS A 72 23.09 8.92 3.27
N LEU A 73 22.60 8.21 4.30
CA LEU A 73 22.61 6.76 4.34
C LEU A 73 21.77 6.18 3.19
N ILE A 74 20.55 6.67 2.96
CA ILE A 74 19.68 6.23 1.86
C ILE A 74 20.42 6.33 0.52
N ILE A 75 21.01 7.49 0.24
CA ILE A 75 21.69 7.74 -1.04
C ILE A 75 22.94 6.88 -1.15
N THR A 76 23.74 6.81 -0.09
CA THR A 76 25.00 6.05 -0.10
C THR A 76 24.74 4.56 -0.31
N GLU A 77 23.79 4.00 0.43
CA GLU A 77 23.47 2.57 0.34
C GLU A 77 22.75 2.19 -0.96
N ALA A 78 21.96 3.10 -1.53
CA ALA A 78 21.32 2.86 -2.84
C ALA A 78 22.37 2.65 -3.96
N PHE A 79 23.56 3.26 -3.85
CA PHE A 79 24.62 3.18 -4.83
C PHE A 79 25.84 2.37 -4.35
N ASN A 80 25.77 1.75 -3.16
CA ASN A 80 26.84 0.92 -2.60
C ASN A 80 26.48 -0.56 -2.63
N PRO A 81 26.92 -1.31 -3.66
CA PRO A 81 26.54 -2.70 -3.83
C PRO A 81 27.06 -3.64 -2.74
N THR A 82 28.11 -3.25 -2.01
CA THR A 82 28.76 -4.10 -1.00
C THR A 82 28.03 -4.12 0.35
N ALA A 83 27.28 -3.07 0.66
CA ALA A 83 26.53 -2.98 1.92
C ALA A 83 25.29 -3.88 1.95
N ILE A 84 24.79 -4.30 0.80
CA ILE A 84 23.58 -5.14 0.65
C ILE A 84 23.93 -6.63 0.56
N GLY A 85 25.15 -6.99 0.87
CA GLY A 85 25.61 -8.37 1.12
C GLY A 85 25.60 -9.34 -0.05
N VAL A 86 24.70 -9.24 -1.04
CA VAL A 86 24.59 -10.19 -2.17
C VAL A 86 24.04 -9.51 -3.45
N GLY A 87 23.69 -8.23 -3.41
CA GLY A 87 23.01 -7.56 -4.53
C GLY A 87 23.91 -6.69 -5.36
N SER A 88 23.78 -6.77 -6.69
CA SER A 88 24.22 -5.73 -7.58
C SER A 88 23.31 -4.50 -7.49
N ILE A 89 23.72 -3.33 -7.99
CA ILE A 89 22.86 -2.15 -8.17
C ILE A 89 21.51 -2.55 -8.81
N MET A 90 21.54 -3.54 -9.70
CA MET A 90 20.34 -4.08 -10.35
C MET A 90 19.36 -4.71 -9.35
N SER A 91 19.83 -5.43 -8.33
CA SER A 91 18.96 -6.02 -7.30
C SER A 91 18.27 -4.94 -6.47
N VAL A 92 18.98 -3.87 -6.10
CA VAL A 92 18.41 -2.73 -5.36
C VAL A 92 17.33 -2.03 -6.18
N LEU A 93 17.63 -1.76 -7.46
CA LEU A 93 16.65 -1.19 -8.39
C LEU A 93 15.43 -2.08 -8.55
N MET A 94 15.63 -3.40 -8.70
CA MET A 94 14.54 -4.36 -8.86
C MET A 94 13.62 -4.35 -7.64
N ILE A 95 14.17 -4.43 -6.42
CA ILE A 95 13.38 -4.37 -5.19
C ILE A 95 12.66 -3.01 -5.06
N GLY A 96 13.34 -1.91 -5.39
CA GLY A 96 12.74 -0.57 -5.38
C GLY A 96 11.54 -0.47 -6.32
N PHE A 97 11.66 -0.97 -7.55
CA PHE A 97 10.54 -1.01 -8.51
C PHE A 97 9.40 -1.92 -8.06
N GLN A 98 9.72 -3.08 -7.47
CA GLN A 98 8.71 -3.98 -6.91
C GLN A 98 7.91 -3.26 -5.84
N ARG A 99 8.59 -2.67 -4.87
CA ARG A 99 7.90 -1.98 -3.75
C ARG A 99 7.12 -0.75 -4.21
N ALA A 100 7.64 0.04 -5.15
CA ALA A 100 6.92 1.17 -5.73
C ALA A 100 5.65 0.75 -6.47
N ALA A 101 5.71 -0.31 -7.29
CA ALA A 101 4.54 -0.84 -8.00
C ALA A 101 3.42 -1.30 -7.04
N PHE A 102 3.80 -1.79 -5.86
CA PHE A 102 2.85 -2.16 -4.80
C PHE A 102 2.24 -0.95 -4.10
N SER A 103 3.03 0.07 -3.81
CA SER A 103 2.64 1.20 -2.97
C SER A 103 1.63 2.10 -3.67
N ASN A 104 1.97 2.62 -4.84
CA ASN A 104 1.16 3.62 -5.55
C ASN A 104 0.39 3.05 -6.76
N GLU A 105 0.56 1.78 -7.09
CA GLU A 105 -0.10 1.06 -8.19
C GLU A 105 0.07 1.73 -9.58
N ALA A 106 0.93 2.74 -9.71
CA ALA A 106 1.14 3.46 -10.96
C ALA A 106 1.71 2.53 -12.04
N GLY A 107 0.99 2.41 -13.16
CA GLY A 107 1.36 1.49 -14.23
C GLY A 107 0.87 0.05 -14.05
N ALA A 108 0.37 -0.34 -12.89
CA ALA A 108 -0.21 -1.67 -12.66
C ALA A 108 -1.58 -1.85 -13.34
N GLY A 109 -2.33 -0.75 -13.48
CA GLY A 109 -3.65 -0.76 -14.13
C GLY A 109 -4.83 -0.81 -13.18
N SER A 110 -4.61 -1.09 -11.89
CA SER A 110 -5.65 -1.11 -10.85
C SER A 110 -6.18 0.29 -10.54
N ALA A 111 -5.32 1.30 -10.40
CA ALA A 111 -5.70 2.68 -10.12
C ALA A 111 -6.71 3.23 -11.13
N SER A 112 -6.59 2.90 -12.41
CA SER A 112 -7.52 3.33 -13.46
C SER A 112 -8.94 2.85 -13.22
N ILE A 113 -9.15 1.72 -12.55
CA ILE A 113 -10.48 1.19 -12.21
C ILE A 113 -11.15 2.08 -11.16
N ALA A 114 -10.40 2.55 -10.16
CA ALA A 114 -10.91 3.48 -9.15
C ALA A 114 -11.27 4.83 -9.77
N HIS A 115 -10.34 5.43 -10.50
CA HIS A 115 -10.50 6.74 -11.12
C HIS A 115 -11.61 6.77 -12.18
N SER A 116 -11.88 5.63 -12.86
CA SER A 116 -12.99 5.52 -13.81
C SER A 116 -14.38 5.63 -13.16
N ALA A 117 -14.50 5.43 -11.84
CA ALA A 117 -15.76 5.55 -11.11
C ALA A 117 -16.12 7.00 -10.74
N VAL A 118 -15.21 7.94 -10.90
CA VAL A 118 -15.39 9.35 -10.53
C VAL A 118 -16.32 10.04 -11.52
N LYS A 119 -17.24 10.86 -11.00
CA LYS A 119 -18.14 11.69 -11.80
C LYS A 119 -17.48 13.01 -12.15
N THR A 120 -16.91 13.11 -13.32
CA THR A 120 -16.31 14.34 -13.83
C THR A 120 -16.82 14.66 -15.24
N LYS A 121 -16.79 15.95 -15.59
CA LYS A 121 -17.12 16.42 -16.95
C LYS A 121 -15.95 16.18 -17.92
N TYR A 122 -14.73 16.20 -17.43
CA TYR A 122 -13.51 16.05 -18.22
C TYR A 122 -12.63 14.94 -17.62
N ALA A 123 -12.45 13.85 -18.35
CA ALA A 123 -11.63 12.73 -17.91
C ALA A 123 -10.17 13.16 -17.54
N ALA A 124 -9.62 14.13 -18.28
CA ALA A 124 -8.29 14.65 -18.01
C ALA A 124 -8.17 15.37 -16.65
N SER A 125 -9.26 15.92 -16.08
CA SER A 125 -9.23 16.52 -14.75
C SER A 125 -8.95 15.46 -13.68
N GLU A 126 -9.57 14.29 -13.80
CA GLU A 126 -9.33 13.16 -12.89
C GLU A 126 -7.92 12.59 -13.09
N GLY A 127 -7.46 12.48 -14.34
CA GLY A 127 -6.08 12.06 -14.60
C GLY A 127 -5.03 12.96 -13.97
N LEU A 128 -5.28 14.28 -13.87
CA LEU A 128 -4.38 15.20 -13.16
C LEU A 128 -4.43 15.03 -11.62
N VAL A 129 -5.60 14.71 -11.07
CA VAL A 129 -5.74 14.38 -9.64
C VAL A 129 -5.01 13.08 -9.34
N ALA A 130 -5.13 12.07 -10.19
CA ALA A 130 -4.43 10.79 -10.05
C ALA A 130 -2.90 10.90 -9.99
N LEU A 131 -2.31 11.96 -10.56
CA LEU A 131 -0.86 12.22 -10.45
C LEU A 131 -0.41 12.56 -9.03
N LEU A 132 -1.32 13.03 -8.16
CA LEU A 132 -1.00 13.32 -6.76
C LEU A 132 -0.82 12.05 -5.93
N GLU A 133 -1.45 10.96 -6.31
CA GLU A 133 -1.41 9.69 -5.58
C GLU A 133 0.03 9.16 -5.43
N PRO A 134 0.81 8.92 -6.50
CA PRO A 134 2.20 8.48 -6.38
C PRO A 134 3.09 9.47 -5.61
N PHE A 135 2.82 10.76 -5.73
CA PHE A 135 3.58 11.78 -5.02
C PHE A 135 3.31 11.71 -3.51
N ILE A 136 2.05 11.72 -3.09
CA ILE A 136 1.69 11.68 -1.67
C ILE A 136 2.13 10.35 -1.05
N ASP A 137 1.84 9.23 -1.72
CA ASP A 137 2.19 7.91 -1.21
C ASP A 137 3.71 7.72 -1.14
N THR A 138 4.39 7.81 -2.25
CA THR A 138 5.80 7.42 -2.34
C THR A 138 6.75 8.53 -1.85
N VAL A 139 6.55 9.78 -2.32
CA VAL A 139 7.50 10.86 -1.97
C VAL A 139 7.26 11.36 -0.55
N VAL A 140 6.01 11.40 -0.06
CA VAL A 140 5.72 11.90 1.28
C VAL A 140 5.69 10.74 2.29
N ILE A 141 4.71 9.85 2.20
CA ILE A 141 4.45 8.83 3.24
C ILE A 141 5.57 7.81 3.34
N CYS A 142 6.00 7.23 2.22
CA CYS A 142 7.08 6.22 2.24
C CYS A 142 8.42 6.82 2.70
N THR A 143 8.73 8.08 2.31
CA THR A 143 9.94 8.75 2.80
C THR A 143 9.89 8.99 4.30
N MET A 144 8.74 9.44 4.84
CA MET A 144 8.57 9.62 6.29
C MET A 144 8.75 8.30 7.03
N THR A 145 8.15 7.21 6.55
CA THR A 145 8.29 5.87 7.12
C THR A 145 9.75 5.41 7.10
N ALA A 146 10.44 5.58 5.97
CA ALA A 146 11.85 5.22 5.83
C ALA A 146 12.73 6.01 6.82
N LEU A 147 12.51 7.32 6.95
CA LEU A 147 13.24 8.15 7.90
C LEU A 147 13.03 7.66 9.35
N VAL A 148 11.80 7.36 9.75
CA VAL A 148 11.52 6.84 11.10
C VAL A 148 12.25 5.53 11.37
N ILE A 149 12.23 4.58 10.43
CA ILE A 149 12.92 3.29 10.58
C ILE A 149 14.44 3.47 10.64
N ILE A 150 15.01 4.33 9.79
CA ILE A 150 16.45 4.60 9.74
C ILE A 150 16.91 5.31 11.02
N ILE A 151 16.18 6.33 11.46
CA ILE A 151 16.48 7.05 12.71
C ILE A 151 16.45 6.08 13.89
N PHE A 152 15.47 5.21 13.96
CA PHE A 152 15.39 4.15 14.97
C PHE A 152 16.63 3.25 14.94
N ASN A 153 17.09 2.86 13.73
CA ASN A 153 18.23 1.96 13.59
C ASN A 153 19.60 2.62 13.78
N PHE A 154 19.70 3.92 13.93
CA PHE A 154 20.96 4.57 14.33
C PHE A 154 21.43 4.14 15.73
N SER A 155 20.52 3.63 16.56
CA SER A 155 20.87 2.97 17.83
C SER A 155 21.49 1.57 17.65
N GLY A 156 21.55 1.03 16.43
CA GLY A 156 21.99 -0.34 16.16
C GLY A 156 20.97 -1.40 16.56
N ALA A 157 19.67 -1.06 16.50
CA ALA A 157 18.58 -1.93 16.94
C ALA A 157 18.50 -3.23 16.12
N PHE A 158 18.88 -3.20 14.85
CA PHE A 158 18.89 -4.39 13.98
C PHE A 158 19.93 -4.26 12.86
N MET A 159 20.26 -5.40 12.24
CA MET A 159 21.13 -5.45 11.06
C MET A 159 20.28 -5.40 9.79
N TYR A 160 20.70 -4.54 8.83
CA TYR A 160 20.10 -4.52 7.50
C TYR A 160 20.41 -5.80 6.71
N GLY A 161 19.54 -6.17 5.77
CA GLY A 161 19.78 -7.26 4.82
C GLY A 161 19.29 -8.65 5.26
N GLY A 162 18.48 -8.74 6.30
CA GLY A 162 17.84 -10.01 6.69
C GLY A 162 16.78 -10.47 5.69
N GLU A 163 16.78 -11.76 5.33
CA GLU A 163 15.70 -12.36 4.56
C GLU A 163 14.48 -12.57 5.47
N GLY A 164 13.32 -12.02 5.05
CA GLY A 164 12.03 -12.23 5.71
C GLY A 164 11.76 -11.42 6.97
N GLY A 165 12.74 -10.73 7.55
CA GLY A 165 12.55 -9.90 8.74
C GLY A 165 13.86 -9.52 9.44
N VAL A 166 13.74 -8.80 10.56
CA VAL A 166 14.88 -8.37 11.37
C VAL A 166 14.69 -8.79 12.82
N MET A 167 15.79 -9.15 13.48
CA MET A 167 15.80 -9.47 14.91
C MET A 167 15.99 -8.19 15.72
N ILE A 168 15.05 -7.87 16.60
CA ILE A 168 15.11 -6.74 17.52
C ILE A 168 14.83 -7.30 18.92
N ASP A 169 15.76 -7.10 19.86
CA ASP A 169 15.65 -7.60 21.24
C ASP A 169 15.36 -9.12 21.34
N GLY A 170 15.88 -9.92 20.39
CA GLY A 170 15.67 -11.37 20.36
C GLY A 170 14.33 -11.82 19.77
N VAL A 171 13.51 -10.90 19.24
CA VAL A 171 12.24 -11.18 18.59
C VAL A 171 12.35 -10.87 17.10
N LEU A 172 11.79 -11.73 16.24
CA LEU A 172 11.73 -11.53 14.80
C LEU A 172 10.56 -10.59 14.45
N TYR A 173 10.88 -9.45 13.83
CA TYR A 173 9.90 -8.51 13.32
C TYR A 173 9.90 -8.50 11.79
N GLU A 174 8.71 -8.50 11.19
CA GLU A 174 8.51 -8.50 9.73
C GLU A 174 7.58 -7.35 9.31
N GLY A 175 7.83 -6.78 8.12
CA GLY A 175 6.94 -5.79 7.51
C GLY A 175 6.61 -4.62 8.43
N ALA A 176 5.32 -4.37 8.64
CA ALA A 176 4.83 -3.28 9.48
C ALA A 176 5.20 -3.42 10.98
N GLY A 177 5.59 -4.61 11.43
CA GLY A 177 6.05 -4.84 12.80
C GLY A 177 7.32 -4.05 13.12
N ILE A 178 8.23 -3.91 12.15
CA ILE A 178 9.45 -3.10 12.28
C ILE A 178 9.09 -1.62 12.51
N THR A 179 8.14 -1.11 11.74
CA THR A 179 7.63 0.25 11.89
C THR A 179 6.96 0.44 13.25
N ALA A 180 6.17 -0.54 13.70
CA ALA A 180 5.52 -0.51 15.01
C ALA A 180 6.53 -0.41 16.14
N LYS A 181 7.60 -1.21 16.08
CA LYS A 181 8.67 -1.18 17.07
C LYS A 181 9.43 0.15 17.05
N ALA A 182 9.69 0.71 15.86
CA ALA A 182 10.32 2.01 15.73
C ALA A 182 9.49 3.14 16.36
N PHE A 183 8.17 3.10 16.17
CA PHE A 183 7.27 4.09 16.80
C PHE A 183 7.24 3.95 18.32
N ASP A 184 7.15 2.73 18.84
CA ASP A 184 7.07 2.47 20.27
C ASP A 184 8.30 2.95 21.03
N GLN A 185 9.47 2.93 20.38
CA GLN A 185 10.70 3.47 20.95
C GLN A 185 10.60 4.98 21.24
N TYR A 186 9.90 5.75 20.42
CA TYR A 186 9.81 7.22 20.54
C TYR A 186 8.50 7.69 21.15
N ILE A 187 7.46 6.91 21.04
CA ILE A 187 6.10 7.21 21.54
C ILE A 187 5.65 5.98 22.35
N PRO A 188 5.96 5.92 23.65
CA PRO A 188 5.60 4.77 24.48
C PRO A 188 4.11 4.47 24.41
N GLY A 189 3.75 3.21 24.15
CA GLY A 189 2.37 2.77 23.97
C GLY A 189 1.77 3.05 22.59
N SER A 190 2.57 3.55 21.65
CA SER A 190 2.12 3.75 20.26
C SER A 190 1.84 2.44 19.53
N GLU A 191 2.32 1.31 20.04
CA GLU A 191 2.09 -0.02 19.50
C GLU A 191 0.60 -0.30 19.27
N TYR A 192 -0.27 0.01 20.25
CA TYR A 192 -1.72 -0.17 20.10
C TYR A 192 -2.33 0.75 19.06
N PHE A 193 -1.89 2.00 19.05
CA PHE A 193 -2.32 3.00 18.09
C PHE A 193 -1.90 2.62 16.67
N LEU A 194 -0.63 2.27 16.47
CA LEU A 194 -0.12 1.90 15.17
C LEU A 194 -0.72 0.59 14.67
N THR A 195 -0.92 -0.40 15.56
CA THR A 195 -1.64 -1.63 15.22
C THR A 195 -3.06 -1.31 14.71
N THR A 196 -3.76 -0.41 15.38
CA THR A 196 -5.08 0.03 14.92
C THR A 196 -5.01 0.69 13.55
N ALA A 197 -4.05 1.59 13.33
CA ALA A 197 -3.83 2.24 12.04
C ALA A 197 -3.53 1.21 10.94
N VAL A 198 -2.63 0.26 11.18
CA VAL A 198 -2.27 -0.81 10.23
C VAL A 198 -3.49 -1.68 9.89
N VAL A 199 -4.32 -2.03 10.88
CA VAL A 199 -5.57 -2.77 10.63
C VAL A 199 -6.53 -1.96 9.76
N LEU A 200 -6.69 -0.67 10.02
CA LEU A 200 -7.52 0.21 9.20
C LEU A 200 -6.97 0.35 7.78
N PHE A 201 -5.65 0.47 7.59
CA PHE A 201 -5.01 0.44 6.29
C PHE A 201 -5.30 -0.87 5.55
N ALA A 202 -5.10 -2.02 6.22
CA ALA A 202 -5.37 -3.33 5.63
C ALA A 202 -6.83 -3.48 5.22
N VAL A 203 -7.78 -3.10 6.09
CA VAL A 203 -9.21 -3.18 5.80
C VAL A 203 -9.58 -2.26 4.63
N SER A 204 -9.10 -1.01 4.61
CA SER A 204 -9.39 -0.08 3.52
C SER A 204 -8.85 -0.57 2.17
N THR A 205 -7.64 -1.13 2.16
CA THR A 205 -7.03 -1.73 0.97
C THR A 205 -7.82 -2.94 0.48
N MET A 206 -8.18 -3.88 1.37
CA MET A 206 -9.02 -5.03 1.00
C MET A 206 -10.36 -4.60 0.40
N ILE A 207 -10.99 -3.58 0.97
CA ILE A 207 -12.26 -3.03 0.46
C ILE A 207 -12.06 -2.44 -0.96
N SER A 208 -11.03 -1.66 -1.20
CA SER A 208 -10.73 -1.05 -2.49
C SER A 208 -10.39 -2.10 -3.55
N TRP A 209 -9.53 -3.05 -3.22
CA TRP A 209 -9.16 -4.15 -4.12
C TRP A 209 -10.33 -5.08 -4.44
N SER A 210 -11.28 -5.27 -3.49
CA SER A 210 -12.52 -6.00 -3.78
C SER A 210 -13.32 -5.33 -4.91
N TYR A 211 -13.31 -3.99 -4.96
CA TYR A 211 -13.97 -3.25 -6.04
C TYR A 211 -13.23 -3.44 -7.38
N TYR A 212 -11.92 -3.39 -7.41
CA TYR A 212 -11.15 -3.60 -8.64
C TYR A 212 -11.41 -5.00 -9.22
N GLY A 213 -11.33 -6.00 -8.39
CA GLY A 213 -11.54 -7.38 -8.82
C GLY A 213 -12.98 -7.65 -9.24
N ILE A 214 -14.01 -7.08 -8.56
CA ILE A 214 -15.41 -7.27 -9.00
C ILE A 214 -15.69 -6.61 -10.35
N GLN A 215 -15.04 -5.49 -10.70
CA GLN A 215 -15.17 -4.90 -12.03
C GLN A 215 -14.58 -5.80 -13.11
N SER A 216 -13.38 -6.34 -12.88
CA SER A 216 -12.73 -7.30 -13.77
C SER A 216 -13.54 -8.59 -13.90
N TRP A 217 -14.08 -9.11 -12.79
CA TRP A 217 -14.93 -10.29 -12.78
C TRP A 217 -16.21 -10.09 -13.59
N LYS A 218 -16.85 -8.91 -13.44
CA LYS A 218 -18.06 -8.57 -14.21
C LYS A 218 -17.78 -8.42 -15.70
N TYR A 219 -16.60 -8.01 -16.06
CA TYR A 219 -16.18 -7.95 -17.45
C TYR A 219 -16.06 -9.37 -18.07
N LEU A 220 -15.50 -10.31 -17.32
CA LEU A 220 -15.25 -11.69 -17.79
C LEU A 220 -16.51 -12.57 -17.72
N PHE A 221 -17.29 -12.49 -16.65
CA PHE A 221 -18.37 -13.42 -16.30
C PHE A 221 -19.76 -12.79 -16.31
N GLY A 222 -19.85 -11.50 -16.67
CA GLY A 222 -21.12 -10.77 -16.75
C GLY A 222 -21.58 -10.15 -15.42
N LYS A 223 -22.65 -9.34 -15.52
CA LYS A 223 -23.17 -8.50 -14.42
C LYS A 223 -24.28 -9.18 -13.60
N GLY A 224 -24.34 -10.50 -13.60
CA GLY A 224 -25.38 -11.27 -12.88
C GLY A 224 -25.19 -11.24 -11.35
N LYS A 225 -26.29 -11.28 -10.60
CA LYS A 225 -26.27 -11.33 -9.13
C LYS A 225 -25.50 -12.54 -8.60
N VAL A 226 -25.60 -13.69 -9.28
CA VAL A 226 -24.88 -14.91 -8.90
C VAL A 226 -23.37 -14.72 -9.08
N ALA A 227 -22.94 -14.20 -10.25
CA ALA A 227 -21.54 -13.94 -10.50
C ALA A 227 -20.95 -12.94 -9.49
N ASP A 228 -21.70 -11.90 -9.12
CA ASP A 228 -21.31 -10.91 -8.09
C ASP A 228 -21.12 -11.58 -6.73
N MET A 229 -22.04 -12.45 -6.33
CA MET A 229 -21.96 -13.15 -5.04
C MET A 229 -20.84 -14.17 -5.00
N VAL A 230 -20.63 -14.95 -6.07
CA VAL A 230 -19.53 -15.91 -6.19
C VAL A 230 -18.19 -15.21 -6.01
N TYR A 231 -17.98 -14.08 -6.71
CA TYR A 231 -16.75 -13.31 -6.54
C TYR A 231 -16.53 -12.85 -5.09
N LYS A 232 -17.56 -12.28 -4.46
CA LYS A 232 -17.46 -11.78 -3.08
C LYS A 232 -17.12 -12.90 -2.09
N LEU A 233 -17.77 -14.05 -2.21
CA LEU A 233 -17.49 -15.21 -1.35
C LEU A 233 -16.06 -15.73 -1.57
N MET A 234 -15.61 -15.82 -2.83
CA MET A 234 -14.26 -16.20 -3.16
C MET A 234 -13.24 -15.20 -2.58
N PHE A 235 -13.49 -13.91 -2.73
CA PHE A 235 -12.62 -12.86 -2.18
C PHE A 235 -12.49 -12.97 -0.65
N LEU A 236 -13.62 -13.17 0.06
CA LEU A 236 -13.61 -13.35 1.51
C LEU A 236 -12.88 -14.63 1.95
N ALA A 237 -13.01 -15.71 1.19
CA ALA A 237 -12.25 -16.95 1.45
C ALA A 237 -10.72 -16.71 1.31
N PHE A 238 -10.30 -15.95 0.29
CA PHE A 238 -8.90 -15.60 0.12
C PHE A 238 -8.35 -14.68 1.22
N ILE A 239 -9.16 -13.84 1.87
CA ILE A 239 -8.73 -13.09 3.06
C ILE A 239 -8.34 -14.07 4.18
N VAL A 240 -9.14 -15.09 4.43
CA VAL A 240 -8.85 -16.09 5.47
C VAL A 240 -7.61 -16.92 5.13
N ILE A 241 -7.51 -17.39 3.88
CA ILE A 241 -6.35 -18.17 3.40
C ILE A 241 -5.07 -17.33 3.49
N GLY A 242 -5.11 -16.08 3.02
CA GLY A 242 -3.96 -15.19 3.03
C GLY A 242 -3.47 -14.85 4.44
N SER A 243 -4.40 -14.66 5.40
CA SER A 243 -4.00 -14.38 6.79
C SER A 243 -3.39 -15.58 7.52
N ALA A 244 -3.61 -16.80 7.02
CA ALA A 244 -3.00 -18.02 7.53
C ALA A 244 -1.69 -18.39 6.82
N ALA A 245 -1.43 -17.83 5.63
CA ALA A 245 -0.23 -18.13 4.84
C ALA A 245 1.02 -17.42 5.39
N SER A 246 2.21 -17.90 4.97
CA SER A 246 3.48 -17.25 5.29
C SER A 246 3.66 -15.94 4.54
N MET A 247 4.36 -14.97 5.14
CA MET A 247 4.62 -13.67 4.53
C MET A 247 5.36 -13.80 3.19
N ASN A 248 6.37 -14.64 3.13
CA ASN A 248 7.16 -14.86 1.91
C ASN A 248 6.32 -15.40 0.76
N SER A 249 5.41 -16.34 1.04
CA SER A 249 4.50 -16.88 0.01
C SER A 249 3.53 -15.83 -0.50
N ILE A 250 3.01 -14.97 0.40
CA ILE A 250 2.12 -13.86 0.04
C ILE A 250 2.86 -12.86 -0.84
N TRP A 251 4.07 -12.45 -0.46
CA TRP A 251 4.88 -11.52 -1.24
C TRP A 251 5.17 -12.06 -2.64
N ALA A 252 5.68 -13.28 -2.74
CA ALA A 252 6.01 -13.90 -4.02
C ALA A 252 4.79 -13.99 -4.96
N PHE A 253 3.63 -14.41 -4.43
CA PHE A 253 2.39 -14.48 -5.20
C PHE A 253 1.90 -13.11 -5.64
N SER A 254 1.90 -12.15 -4.72
CA SER A 254 1.41 -10.79 -4.99
C SER A 254 2.28 -10.06 -6.00
N ASP A 255 3.61 -10.15 -5.88
CA ASP A 255 4.56 -9.60 -6.85
C ASP A 255 4.29 -10.16 -8.24
N ALA A 256 4.14 -11.49 -8.36
CA ALA A 256 3.85 -12.13 -9.63
C ALA A 256 2.55 -11.63 -10.26
N MET A 257 1.49 -11.45 -9.46
CA MET A 257 0.18 -10.99 -9.95
C MET A 257 0.21 -9.52 -10.37
N ILE A 258 0.85 -8.64 -9.61
CA ILE A 258 0.97 -7.22 -9.97
C ILE A 258 1.76 -7.06 -11.25
N PHE A 259 2.92 -7.74 -11.38
CA PHE A 259 3.71 -7.66 -12.60
C PHE A 259 3.00 -8.26 -13.81
N ALA A 260 2.20 -9.32 -13.62
CA ALA A 260 1.35 -9.85 -14.69
C ALA A 260 0.32 -8.80 -15.19
N MET A 261 -0.16 -7.91 -14.33
CA MET A 261 -1.08 -6.83 -14.72
C MET A 261 -0.35 -5.67 -15.43
N VAL A 262 0.89 -5.37 -15.06
CA VAL A 262 1.68 -4.27 -15.64
C VAL A 262 1.82 -4.42 -17.16
N PHE A 263 2.14 -5.61 -17.66
CA PHE A 263 2.37 -5.84 -19.09
C PHE A 263 1.19 -5.46 -19.98
N PRO A 264 -0.02 -6.02 -19.79
CA PRO A 264 -1.17 -5.66 -20.61
C PRO A 264 -1.59 -4.20 -20.43
N ASN A 265 -1.44 -3.65 -19.21
CA ASN A 265 -1.74 -2.26 -18.96
C ASN A 265 -0.82 -1.32 -19.72
N MET A 266 0.49 -1.55 -19.71
CA MET A 266 1.46 -0.74 -20.46
C MET A 266 1.19 -0.79 -21.96
N ILE A 267 0.89 -1.95 -22.51
CA ILE A 267 0.49 -2.09 -23.91
C ILE A 267 -0.75 -1.23 -24.20
N GLY A 268 -1.78 -1.33 -23.34
CA GLY A 268 -2.99 -0.53 -23.46
C GLY A 268 -2.73 0.97 -23.41
N LEU A 269 -1.85 1.44 -22.52
CA LEU A 269 -1.48 2.85 -22.40
C LEU A 269 -0.79 3.38 -23.65
N TYR A 270 0.10 2.60 -24.29
CA TYR A 270 0.71 3.00 -25.56
C TYR A 270 -0.34 3.21 -26.67
N PHE A 271 -1.32 2.33 -26.78
CA PHE A 271 -2.41 2.49 -27.76
C PHE A 271 -3.32 3.67 -27.42
N LEU A 272 -3.56 3.94 -26.14
CA LEU A 272 -4.46 5.01 -25.71
C LEU A 272 -3.77 6.39 -25.63
N PHE A 273 -2.46 6.47 -25.77
CA PHE A 273 -1.70 7.71 -25.63
C PHE A 273 -2.23 8.87 -26.50
N PRO A 274 -2.57 8.68 -27.78
CA PRO A 274 -3.14 9.75 -28.61
C PRO A 274 -4.47 10.29 -28.04
N VAL A 275 -5.32 9.37 -27.53
CA VAL A 275 -6.62 9.74 -26.94
C VAL A 275 -6.42 10.55 -25.66
N VAL A 276 -5.50 10.13 -24.80
CA VAL A 276 -5.14 10.86 -23.57
C VAL A 276 -4.66 12.27 -23.90
N LYS A 277 -3.77 12.42 -24.88
CA LYS A 277 -3.25 13.71 -25.34
C LYS A 277 -4.37 14.62 -25.86
N GLU A 278 -5.31 14.07 -26.60
CA GLU A 278 -6.47 14.82 -27.12
C GLU A 278 -7.35 15.33 -25.95
N GLN A 279 -7.70 14.46 -25.01
CA GLN A 279 -8.53 14.83 -23.85
C GLN A 279 -7.82 15.87 -22.96
N LEU A 280 -6.53 15.74 -22.74
CA LEU A 280 -5.74 16.73 -22.01
C LEU A 280 -5.76 18.08 -22.72
N ASN A 281 -5.53 18.12 -24.02
CA ASN A 281 -5.56 19.37 -24.80
C ASN A 281 -6.94 20.06 -24.76
N LYS A 282 -8.03 19.29 -24.82
CA LYS A 282 -9.39 19.82 -24.65
C LYS A 282 -9.57 20.46 -23.28
N TYR A 283 -9.12 19.78 -22.21
CA TYR A 283 -9.25 20.29 -20.85
C TYR A 283 -8.40 21.54 -20.61
N LEU A 284 -7.17 21.57 -21.10
CA LEU A 284 -6.29 22.75 -21.00
C LEU A 284 -6.85 23.99 -21.73
N LYS A 285 -7.57 23.81 -22.85
CA LYS A 285 -8.29 24.94 -23.51
C LYS A 285 -9.37 25.51 -22.60
N VAL A 286 -10.18 24.64 -21.99
CA VAL A 286 -11.25 25.07 -21.06
C VAL A 286 -10.69 25.82 -19.86
N ILE A 287 -9.56 25.37 -19.28
CA ILE A 287 -8.91 26.08 -18.16
C ILE A 287 -8.42 27.47 -18.59
N LYS A 288 -7.85 27.58 -19.80
CA LYS A 288 -7.39 28.88 -20.32
C LYS A 288 -8.55 29.84 -20.53
N GLU A 289 -9.65 29.38 -21.11
CA GLU A 289 -10.87 30.18 -21.35
C GLU A 289 -11.54 30.59 -20.03
N ALA A 290 -11.51 29.78 -19.01
CA ALA A 290 -12.09 30.08 -17.69
C ALA A 290 -11.25 31.07 -16.85
N LYS A 291 -9.98 31.33 -17.22
CA LYS A 291 -9.09 32.30 -16.54
C LYS A 291 -9.12 33.69 -17.16
N VAL A 292 -9.84 33.87 -18.23
CA VAL A 292 -10.13 35.16 -18.93
C VAL A 292 -11.51 35.66 -18.53
#